data_8ea3aea0d58e398a34ea008592a736f9
#
_entry.id   8ea3aea0d58e398a34ea008592a736f9
#
_cell.length_a   1.000
_cell.length_b   1.000
_cell.length_c   1.000
_cell.angle_alpha   90.00
_cell.angle_beta   90.00
_cell.angle_gamma   90.00
#
_symmetry.space_group_name_H-M   'P 1'
#
loop_
_entity.id
_entity.type
_entity.pdbx_description
1 polymer ?
#
loop_
_entity_poly.entity_id
_entity_poly.type
_entity_poly.pdbx_seq_one_letter_code
_entity_poly.pdbx_strand_id
1 'polypeptide(L)'
;MSEGSAIEVNGRRYAPPRAPVVVVCVDGCEPDYLDCAVEHGAMSWLGAARAAGTSLVGDCVMPSFTNPNNLSIVTGAPPSVHGISGNYFWDPQAGVEVMMNDPKYLRAETLLARLAAAGATVAVVTAKDKLRRLLGHGLKGICFSSEKADETTETEHGIADALRFVGRPLPSVYSANLSEFVFAAGVRLMETRRPDVMYLSTTDYVQHKHAPGTPAADAFYRMMDGYLARLDALGAIIVLTADHGMNAKTDAAGRPRVVYLQDFLDAWLGEGRARVILPITDPYVVHHGALGSFATIYLPADTRVDDVIERLARLPGMEAVLDRKEGCRRFELPEDRVGDVIVVSERATVVGTSVARHDLSGLDAPLRSHGGLSEQRVPVVLNRRTRVTPGARVRNFDAFDLALNRVV
;
A
#
# COMPACT_ATOMS: atom_id res chain seq x y z
N MET A 1 13.41 17.74 24.87
CA MET A 1 13.82 17.00 23.66
C MET A 1 15.33 16.98 23.63
N SER A 2 15.97 15.81 23.78
CA SER A 2 17.42 15.68 23.61
C SER A 2 17.75 15.93 22.14
N GLU A 3 18.85 16.64 21.85
CA GLU A 3 19.43 16.74 20.50
C GLU A 3 19.86 15.35 20.04
N GLY A 4 18.90 14.56 19.56
CA GLY A 4 19.16 13.23 19.02
C GLY A 4 20.04 13.35 17.78
N SER A 5 21.00 12.45 17.63
CA SER A 5 21.79 12.35 16.40
C SER A 5 20.94 11.80 15.27
N ALA A 6 21.21 12.23 14.03
CA ALA A 6 20.58 11.64 12.86
C ALA A 6 20.86 10.13 12.80
N ILE A 7 19.87 9.36 12.40
CA ILE A 7 19.97 7.91 12.23
C ILE A 7 20.16 7.55 10.75
N GLU A 8 20.79 6.40 10.50
CA GLU A 8 20.89 5.83 9.16
C GLU A 8 20.08 4.53 9.08
N VAL A 9 19.25 4.42 8.06
CA VAL A 9 18.40 3.26 7.81
C VAL A 9 18.39 2.96 6.31
N ASN A 10 18.76 1.74 5.93
CA ASN A 10 18.74 1.26 4.54
C ASN A 10 19.44 2.22 3.54
N GLY A 11 20.59 2.80 3.94
CA GLY A 11 21.36 3.74 3.12
C GLY A 11 20.79 5.17 3.06
N ARG A 12 19.79 5.49 3.88
CA ARG A 12 19.24 6.86 4.01
C ARG A 12 19.46 7.42 5.41
N ARG A 13 19.72 8.72 5.47
CA ARG A 13 19.90 9.45 6.72
C ARG A 13 18.64 10.23 7.07
N TYR A 14 18.21 10.14 8.33
CA TYR A 14 17.02 10.82 8.84
C TYR A 14 17.37 11.64 10.08
N ALA A 15 16.98 12.90 10.08
CA ALA A 15 17.09 13.77 11.24
C ALA A 15 16.08 13.36 12.33
N PRO A 16 16.37 13.63 13.61
CA PRO A 16 15.38 13.44 14.66
C PRO A 16 14.16 14.35 14.44
N PRO A 17 12.96 13.91 14.81
CA PRO A 17 11.75 14.71 14.67
C PRO A 17 11.83 15.98 15.54
N ARG A 18 11.57 17.14 14.94
CA ARG A 18 11.55 18.45 15.64
C ARG A 18 10.14 18.82 16.12
N ALA A 19 9.14 18.20 15.56
CA ALA A 19 7.73 18.28 15.90
C ALA A 19 7.11 16.90 15.65
N PRO A 20 5.94 16.59 16.20
CA PRO A 20 5.24 15.36 15.87
C PRO A 20 5.07 15.19 14.37
N VAL A 21 5.51 14.05 13.83
CA VAL A 21 5.36 13.69 12.40
C VAL A 21 4.31 12.61 12.29
N VAL A 22 3.31 12.84 11.44
CA VAL A 22 2.25 11.87 11.13
C VAL A 22 2.27 11.56 9.65
N VAL A 23 2.70 10.35 9.29
CA VAL A 23 2.61 9.85 7.91
C VAL A 23 1.33 9.04 7.78
N VAL A 24 0.48 9.45 6.85
CA VAL A 24 -0.79 8.80 6.55
C VAL A 24 -0.70 8.13 5.19
N CYS A 25 -0.86 6.82 5.15
CA CYS A 25 -1.00 6.03 3.94
C CYS A 25 -2.47 5.72 3.72
N VAL A 26 -3.08 6.35 2.72
CA VAL A 26 -4.48 6.13 2.35
C VAL A 26 -4.52 5.06 1.27
N ASP A 27 -4.88 3.84 1.66
CA ASP A 27 -4.90 2.66 0.80
C ASP A 27 -5.78 2.89 -0.45
N GLY A 28 -5.23 2.64 -1.64
CA GLY A 28 -5.91 2.78 -2.91
C GLY A 28 -6.20 4.22 -3.37
N CYS A 29 -5.60 5.24 -2.75
CA CYS A 29 -5.87 6.64 -3.04
C CYS A 29 -5.04 7.15 -4.23
N GLU A 30 -5.60 7.13 -5.42
CA GLU A 30 -5.04 7.89 -6.54
C GLU A 30 -5.31 9.41 -6.40
N PRO A 31 -4.54 10.27 -7.09
CA PRO A 31 -4.70 11.73 -7.01
C PRO A 31 -6.12 12.22 -7.29
N ASP A 32 -6.83 11.59 -8.23
CA ASP A 32 -8.18 11.97 -8.66
C ASP A 32 -9.21 11.92 -7.52
N TYR A 33 -9.04 11.03 -6.53
CA TYR A 33 -9.92 11.03 -5.34
C TYR A 33 -9.80 12.32 -4.56
N LEU A 34 -8.57 12.80 -4.36
CA LEU A 34 -8.32 14.02 -3.60
C LEU A 34 -8.75 15.27 -4.39
N ASP A 35 -8.51 15.26 -5.71
CA ASP A 35 -8.88 16.37 -6.59
C ASP A 35 -10.40 16.54 -6.63
N CYS A 36 -11.17 15.48 -6.91
CA CYS A 36 -12.61 15.50 -6.87
C CYS A 36 -13.14 15.93 -5.49
N ALA A 37 -12.60 15.37 -4.39
CA ALA A 37 -13.06 15.69 -3.05
C ALA A 37 -12.81 17.16 -2.66
N VAL A 38 -11.70 17.75 -3.12
CA VAL A 38 -11.43 19.19 -2.94
C VAL A 38 -12.37 20.03 -3.80
N GLU A 39 -12.55 19.68 -5.07
CA GLU A 39 -13.49 20.38 -5.99
C GLU A 39 -14.93 20.36 -5.51
N HIS A 40 -15.38 19.25 -4.93
CA HIS A 40 -16.71 19.10 -4.34
C HIS A 40 -16.86 19.72 -2.93
N GLY A 41 -15.79 20.35 -2.40
CA GLY A 41 -15.81 20.95 -1.05
C GLY A 41 -15.86 19.90 0.08
N ALA A 42 -15.51 18.65 -0.20
CA ALA A 42 -15.45 17.61 0.81
C ALA A 42 -14.16 17.66 1.64
N MET A 43 -13.07 18.23 1.10
CA MET A 43 -11.76 18.32 1.76
C MET A 43 -11.22 19.75 1.80
N SER A 44 -11.83 20.58 2.65
CA SER A 44 -11.44 21.99 2.79
C SER A 44 -10.08 22.19 3.46
N TRP A 45 -9.75 21.38 4.48
CA TRP A 45 -8.42 21.41 5.10
C TRP A 45 -7.33 21.00 4.10
N LEU A 46 -7.54 19.93 3.32
CA LEU A 46 -6.57 19.47 2.32
C LEU A 46 -6.35 20.53 1.24
N GLY A 47 -7.43 21.20 0.78
CA GLY A 47 -7.33 22.31 -0.17
C GLY A 47 -6.42 23.42 0.36
N ALA A 48 -6.60 23.83 1.61
CA ALA A 48 -5.77 24.82 2.27
C ALA A 48 -4.32 24.31 2.48
N ALA A 49 -4.14 23.05 2.89
CA ALA A 49 -2.83 22.44 3.08
C ALA A 49 -2.02 22.36 1.78
N ARG A 50 -2.65 22.02 0.66
CA ARG A 50 -2.03 22.02 -0.68
C ARG A 50 -1.57 23.43 -1.09
N ALA A 51 -2.36 24.45 -0.82
CA ALA A 51 -2.03 25.84 -1.17
C ALA A 51 -0.89 26.41 -0.31
N ALA A 52 -0.85 26.10 0.98
CA ALA A 52 0.12 26.64 1.92
C ALA A 52 1.39 25.79 2.06
N GLY A 53 1.28 24.49 1.88
CA GLY A 53 2.31 23.49 2.10
C GLY A 53 3.00 23.02 0.82
N THR A 54 3.10 21.69 0.69
CA THR A 54 3.71 21.01 -0.47
C THR A 54 2.71 20.01 -1.04
N SER A 55 2.47 20.06 -2.34
CA SER A 55 1.58 19.13 -3.07
C SER A 55 2.31 18.59 -4.29
N LEU A 56 2.57 17.28 -4.27
CA LEU A 56 3.31 16.56 -5.31
C LEU A 56 2.52 15.32 -5.73
N VAL A 57 2.84 14.79 -6.88
CA VAL A 57 2.48 13.44 -7.30
C VAL A 57 3.76 12.62 -7.33
N GLY A 58 3.77 11.52 -6.62
CA GLY A 58 4.88 10.58 -6.58
C GLY A 58 4.51 9.26 -7.25
N ASP A 59 5.51 8.37 -7.32
CA ASP A 59 5.31 6.99 -7.77
C ASP A 59 5.37 6.05 -6.56
N CYS A 60 4.45 5.13 -6.45
CA CYS A 60 4.61 3.97 -5.57
C CYS A 60 5.56 2.92 -6.20
N VAL A 61 5.96 1.88 -5.44
CA VAL A 61 6.74 0.79 -6.00
C VAL A 61 5.86 -0.19 -6.78
N MET A 62 6.48 -0.97 -7.67
CA MET A 62 5.83 -2.08 -8.35
C MET A 62 6.10 -3.41 -7.64
N PRO A 63 5.10 -4.33 -7.62
CA PRO A 63 3.71 -4.10 -8.00
C PRO A 63 3.04 -3.08 -7.08
N SER A 64 2.09 -2.33 -7.63
CA SER A 64 1.31 -1.34 -6.88
C SER A 64 0.28 -2.05 -5.98
N PHE A 65 0.80 -2.71 -4.94
CA PHE A 65 0.08 -3.47 -3.92
C PHE A 65 0.39 -2.97 -2.51
N THR A 66 -0.52 -3.26 -1.58
CA THR A 66 -0.49 -2.77 -0.19
C THR A 66 0.81 -3.13 0.54
N ASN A 67 1.17 -4.42 0.63
CA ASN A 67 2.33 -4.83 1.44
C ASN A 67 3.65 -4.26 0.93
N PRO A 68 4.05 -4.43 -0.36
CA PRO A 68 5.32 -3.87 -0.86
C PRO A 68 5.42 -2.37 -0.61
N ASN A 69 4.33 -1.64 -0.81
CA ASN A 69 4.35 -0.19 -0.71
C ASN A 69 4.35 0.33 0.73
N ASN A 70 3.53 -0.24 1.63
CA ASN A 70 3.62 0.12 3.05
C ASN A 70 5.01 -0.19 3.61
N LEU A 71 5.61 -1.34 3.25
CA LEU A 71 6.98 -1.66 3.67
C LEU A 71 8.01 -0.72 3.04
N SER A 72 7.85 -0.34 1.78
CA SER A 72 8.72 0.68 1.16
C SER A 72 8.63 2.02 1.90
N ILE A 73 7.44 2.48 2.25
CA ILE A 73 7.26 3.74 3.00
C ILE A 73 8.00 3.69 4.35
N VAL A 74 7.84 2.62 5.11
CA VAL A 74 8.43 2.54 6.46
C VAL A 74 9.89 2.08 6.49
N THR A 75 10.44 1.58 5.38
CA THR A 75 11.86 1.25 5.26
C THR A 75 12.65 2.32 4.49
N GLY A 76 11.96 3.21 3.77
CA GLY A 76 12.57 4.17 2.86
C GLY A 76 13.28 3.51 1.66
N ALA A 77 12.91 2.28 1.29
CA ALA A 77 13.63 1.49 0.32
C ALA A 77 12.67 0.67 -0.57
N PRO A 78 13.09 0.25 -1.78
CA PRO A 78 12.27 -0.56 -2.68
C PRO A 78 12.22 -2.05 -2.26
N PRO A 79 11.34 -2.86 -2.87
CA PRO A 79 11.21 -4.30 -2.62
C PRO A 79 12.51 -5.11 -2.75
N SER A 80 13.41 -4.73 -3.65
CA SER A 80 14.73 -5.36 -3.80
C SER A 80 15.58 -5.29 -2.53
N VAL A 81 15.35 -4.29 -1.68
CA VAL A 81 16.03 -4.11 -0.39
C VAL A 81 15.27 -4.77 0.74
N HIS A 82 13.97 -4.47 0.89
CA HIS A 82 13.21 -5.00 2.04
C HIS A 82 12.63 -6.40 1.81
N GLY A 83 12.68 -6.92 0.59
CA GLY A 83 12.35 -8.30 0.28
C GLY A 83 10.86 -8.63 0.08
N ILE A 84 9.94 -7.73 0.35
CA ILE A 84 8.49 -7.97 0.20
C ILE A 84 8.08 -7.57 -1.21
N SER A 85 7.92 -8.57 -2.10
CA SER A 85 7.58 -8.38 -3.52
C SER A 85 6.08 -8.42 -3.82
N GLY A 86 5.26 -8.71 -2.83
CA GLY A 86 3.80 -8.87 -2.96
C GLY A 86 3.23 -9.47 -1.68
N ASN A 87 2.00 -9.98 -1.76
CA ASN A 87 1.41 -10.74 -0.66
C ASN A 87 1.76 -12.23 -0.74
N TYR A 88 2.13 -12.75 -1.94
CA TYR A 88 2.51 -14.14 -2.18
C TYR A 88 3.71 -14.26 -3.11
N PHE A 89 4.48 -15.33 -2.92
CA PHE A 89 5.46 -15.82 -3.89
C PHE A 89 5.46 -17.36 -3.89
N TRP A 90 6.03 -17.95 -4.93
CA TRP A 90 6.29 -19.39 -4.97
C TRP A 90 7.67 -19.66 -4.40
N ASP A 91 7.73 -20.51 -3.38
CA ASP A 91 9.01 -21.04 -2.86
C ASP A 91 9.33 -22.33 -3.62
N PRO A 92 10.30 -22.32 -4.54
CA PRO A 92 10.64 -23.50 -5.34
C PRO A 92 11.31 -24.61 -4.51
N GLN A 93 11.91 -24.28 -3.37
CA GLN A 93 12.55 -25.27 -2.48
C GLN A 93 11.51 -26.02 -1.68
N ALA A 94 10.52 -25.33 -1.16
CA ALA A 94 9.42 -25.93 -0.41
C ALA A 94 8.30 -26.48 -1.31
N GLY A 95 8.23 -26.05 -2.58
CA GLY A 95 7.19 -26.42 -3.53
C GLY A 95 5.79 -25.90 -3.18
N VAL A 96 5.71 -24.75 -2.50
CA VAL A 96 4.45 -24.14 -2.02
C VAL A 96 4.37 -22.66 -2.30
N GLU A 97 3.13 -22.16 -2.39
CA GLU A 97 2.87 -20.72 -2.34
C GLU A 97 2.96 -20.21 -0.90
N VAL A 98 3.74 -19.15 -0.72
CA VAL A 98 4.03 -18.59 0.61
C VAL A 98 3.41 -17.20 0.71
N MET A 99 2.64 -16.98 1.78
CA MET A 99 2.12 -15.66 2.12
C MET A 99 3.19 -14.84 2.84
N MET A 100 3.49 -13.64 2.30
CA MET A 100 4.55 -12.74 2.79
C MET A 100 4.06 -11.80 3.91
N ASN A 101 3.33 -12.31 4.88
CA ASN A 101 2.84 -11.57 6.05
C ASN A 101 3.58 -11.92 7.36
N ASP A 102 4.57 -12.80 7.31
CA ASP A 102 5.44 -13.12 8.43
C ASP A 102 6.70 -12.21 8.38
N PRO A 103 7.05 -11.53 9.48
CA PRO A 103 8.23 -10.67 9.55
C PRO A 103 9.56 -11.33 9.16
N LYS A 104 9.67 -12.67 9.21
CA LYS A 104 10.86 -13.40 8.76
C LYS A 104 11.21 -13.16 7.27
N TYR A 105 10.23 -12.72 6.47
CA TYR A 105 10.46 -12.38 5.06
C TYR A 105 10.98 -10.97 4.86
N LEU A 106 10.90 -10.11 5.88
CA LEU A 106 11.44 -8.75 5.84
C LEU A 106 12.98 -8.79 5.98
N ARG A 107 13.68 -8.19 5.02
CA ARG A 107 15.15 -8.17 4.96
C ARG A 107 15.76 -6.86 5.41
N ALA A 108 14.94 -5.85 5.69
CA ALA A 108 15.37 -4.50 6.05
C ALA A 108 14.75 -4.08 7.38
N GLU A 109 15.46 -3.25 8.12
CA GLU A 109 14.90 -2.61 9.32
C GLU A 109 13.89 -1.53 8.92
N THR A 110 12.83 -1.36 9.73
CA THR A 110 11.92 -0.23 9.55
C THR A 110 12.50 1.03 10.19
N LEU A 111 12.26 2.16 9.55
CA LEU A 111 12.57 3.47 10.12
C LEU A 111 11.88 3.66 11.49
N LEU A 112 10.68 3.13 11.64
CA LEU A 112 9.89 3.19 12.87
C LEU A 112 10.63 2.50 14.05
N ALA A 113 11.14 1.29 13.82
CA ALA A 113 11.91 0.56 14.83
C ALA A 113 13.23 1.27 15.15
N ARG A 114 13.91 1.83 14.16
CA ARG A 114 15.17 2.56 14.32
C ARG A 114 15.00 3.89 15.08
N LEU A 115 13.94 4.64 14.79
CA LEU A 115 13.60 5.86 15.52
C LEU A 115 13.27 5.55 16.98
N ALA A 116 12.48 4.49 17.23
CA ALA A 116 12.17 4.06 18.60
C ALA A 116 13.45 3.62 19.35
N ALA A 117 14.35 2.90 18.70
CA ALA A 117 15.65 2.52 19.29
C ALA A 117 16.55 3.72 19.58
N ALA A 118 16.40 4.82 18.82
CA ALA A 118 17.09 6.09 19.05
C ALA A 118 16.39 6.98 20.11
N GLY A 119 15.32 6.49 20.74
CA GLY A 119 14.63 7.18 21.85
C GLY A 119 13.41 8.00 21.46
N ALA A 120 12.98 7.99 20.18
CA ALA A 120 11.73 8.62 19.79
C ALA A 120 10.53 7.77 20.24
N THR A 121 9.45 8.42 20.62
CA THR A 121 8.17 7.78 20.88
C THR A 121 7.44 7.53 19.55
N VAL A 122 7.14 6.26 19.25
CA VAL A 122 6.57 5.86 17.96
C VAL A 122 5.24 5.16 18.15
N ALA A 123 4.26 5.50 17.31
CA ALA A 123 2.98 4.83 17.26
C ALA A 123 2.62 4.43 15.82
N VAL A 124 2.08 3.22 15.66
CA VAL A 124 1.59 2.67 14.40
C VAL A 124 0.15 2.22 14.58
N VAL A 125 -0.74 2.71 13.73
CA VAL A 125 -2.12 2.21 13.67
C VAL A 125 -2.46 1.86 12.24
N THR A 126 -2.87 0.63 12.00
CA THR A 126 -3.25 0.15 10.68
C THR A 126 -4.65 -0.46 10.68
N ALA A 127 -5.30 -0.46 9.54
CA ALA A 127 -6.61 -1.12 9.42
C ALA A 127 -6.50 -2.64 9.55
N LYS A 128 -5.52 -3.26 8.89
CA LYS A 128 -5.37 -4.73 8.74
C LYS A 128 -4.30 -5.30 9.68
N ASP A 129 -4.60 -6.37 10.43
CA ASP A 129 -3.66 -6.95 11.41
C ASP A 129 -2.45 -7.65 10.76
N LYS A 130 -2.62 -8.25 9.60
CA LYS A 130 -1.51 -8.86 8.86
C LYS A 130 -0.41 -7.83 8.53
N LEU A 131 -0.81 -6.62 8.13
CA LEU A 131 0.13 -5.52 7.87
C LEU A 131 0.74 -5.00 9.18
N ARG A 132 -0.03 -4.88 10.28
CA ARG A 132 0.47 -4.50 11.61
C ARG A 132 1.69 -5.32 12.02
N ARG A 133 1.66 -6.63 11.82
CA ARG A 133 2.76 -7.53 12.21
C ARG A 133 4.06 -7.22 11.46
N LEU A 134 3.97 -6.88 10.19
CA LEU A 134 5.12 -6.47 9.39
C LEU A 134 5.65 -5.08 9.82
N LEU A 135 4.75 -4.10 9.98
CA LEU A 135 5.11 -2.73 10.37
C LEU A 135 5.67 -2.65 11.78
N GLY A 136 5.17 -3.49 12.70
CA GLY A 136 5.60 -3.56 14.09
C GLY A 136 6.87 -4.38 14.34
N HIS A 137 7.47 -4.96 13.29
CA HIS A 137 8.67 -5.78 13.46
C HIS A 137 9.83 -4.99 14.06
N GLY A 138 10.32 -5.42 15.22
CA GLY A 138 11.40 -4.76 15.95
C GLY A 138 11.01 -3.43 16.62
N LEU A 139 9.77 -2.97 16.50
CA LEU A 139 9.31 -1.71 17.09
C LEU A 139 9.10 -1.84 18.60
N LYS A 140 9.75 -0.98 19.37
CA LYS A 140 9.44 -0.72 20.79
C LYS A 140 8.58 0.54 20.88
N GLY A 141 7.25 0.36 20.83
CA GLY A 141 6.29 1.46 20.78
C GLY A 141 4.85 0.96 20.72
N ILE A 142 3.93 1.85 20.39
CA ILE A 142 2.53 1.49 20.21
C ILE A 142 2.33 0.95 18.78
N CYS A 143 1.75 -0.27 18.65
CA CYS A 143 1.46 -0.85 17.33
C CYS A 143 0.23 -1.74 17.39
N PHE A 144 -0.89 -1.31 16.81
CA PHE A 144 -2.13 -2.11 16.78
C PHE A 144 -2.92 -1.90 15.49
N SER A 145 -3.88 -2.78 15.25
CA SER A 145 -4.82 -2.70 14.13
C SER A 145 -6.23 -2.41 14.59
N SER A 146 -7.03 -1.74 13.75
CA SER A 146 -8.46 -1.58 13.99
C SER A 146 -9.23 -2.89 13.82
N GLU A 147 -8.75 -3.79 12.95
CA GLU A 147 -9.32 -5.14 12.74
C GLU A 147 -9.34 -5.98 14.02
N LYS A 148 -8.30 -5.85 14.85
CA LYS A 148 -8.09 -6.61 16.09
C LYS A 148 -7.99 -5.70 17.32
N ALA A 149 -8.74 -4.60 17.33
CA ALA A 149 -8.68 -3.63 18.41
C ALA A 149 -9.20 -4.17 19.75
N ASP A 150 -10.03 -5.22 19.73
CA ASP A 150 -10.52 -5.94 20.89
C ASP A 150 -9.53 -6.97 21.47
N GLU A 151 -8.47 -7.31 20.73
CA GLU A 151 -7.44 -8.27 21.15
C GLU A 151 -6.16 -7.57 21.68
N THR A 152 -6.17 -6.23 21.83
CA THR A 152 -4.97 -5.48 22.20
C THR A 152 -4.55 -5.71 23.65
N THR A 153 -3.23 -5.81 23.85
CA THR A 153 -2.59 -5.94 25.17
C THR A 153 -1.45 -4.92 25.30
N GLU A 154 -1.16 -4.48 26.52
CA GLU A 154 -0.04 -3.56 26.77
C GLU A 154 1.29 -4.15 26.33
N THR A 155 1.50 -5.45 26.57
CA THR A 155 2.77 -6.13 26.29
C THR A 155 3.07 -6.23 24.79
N GLU A 156 2.07 -6.57 23.98
CA GLU A 156 2.26 -6.76 22.53
C GLU A 156 2.05 -5.47 21.75
N HIS A 157 1.09 -4.65 22.16
CA HIS A 157 0.61 -3.54 21.35
C HIS A 157 0.95 -2.15 21.93
N GLY A 158 1.48 -2.09 23.16
CA GLY A 158 1.73 -0.83 23.86
C GLY A 158 0.45 -0.11 24.31
N ILE A 159 -0.68 -0.83 24.28
CA ILE A 159 -2.00 -0.34 24.67
C ILE A 159 -2.84 -1.53 25.16
N ALA A 160 -3.39 -1.44 26.36
CA ALA A 160 -4.10 -2.56 27.00
C ALA A 160 -5.48 -2.84 26.36
N ASP A 161 -6.20 -1.78 25.98
CA ASP A 161 -7.58 -1.85 25.48
C ASP A 161 -7.78 -0.70 24.47
N ALA A 162 -7.60 -1.01 23.18
CA ALA A 162 -7.70 -0.01 22.12
C ALA A 162 -9.14 0.47 21.93
N LEU A 163 -10.16 -0.37 22.12
CA LEU A 163 -11.55 0.05 21.99
C LEU A 163 -11.90 1.12 23.01
N ARG A 164 -11.55 0.89 24.26
CA ARG A 164 -11.76 1.85 25.35
C ARG A 164 -10.92 3.11 25.16
N PHE A 165 -9.67 2.96 24.74
CA PHE A 165 -8.75 4.07 24.51
C PHE A 165 -9.28 5.01 23.42
N VAL A 166 -9.73 4.46 22.28
CA VAL A 166 -10.26 5.22 21.15
C VAL A 166 -11.69 5.71 21.41
N GLY A 167 -12.44 4.98 22.26
CA GLY A 167 -13.84 5.29 22.57
C GLY A 167 -14.81 4.95 21.42
N ARG A 168 -14.49 3.91 20.63
CA ARG A 168 -15.28 3.43 19.49
C ARG A 168 -15.50 1.92 19.60
N PRO A 169 -16.63 1.40 19.09
CA PRO A 169 -16.85 -0.04 18.98
C PRO A 169 -15.90 -0.66 17.98
N LEU A 170 -15.72 -1.98 18.04
CA LEU A 170 -14.99 -2.75 17.04
C LEU A 170 -15.63 -2.56 15.66
N PRO A 171 -14.89 -2.06 14.68
CA PRO A 171 -15.45 -1.85 13.35
C PRO A 171 -15.55 -3.17 12.56
N SER A 172 -16.56 -3.28 11.69
CA SER A 172 -16.60 -4.36 10.72
C SER A 172 -15.47 -4.23 9.71
N VAL A 173 -14.83 -5.34 9.35
CA VAL A 173 -13.78 -5.38 8.32
C VAL A 173 -14.29 -4.97 6.92
N TYR A 174 -15.60 -5.11 6.69
CA TYR A 174 -16.26 -4.71 5.45
C TYR A 174 -16.97 -3.36 5.59
N SER A 175 -16.30 -2.37 6.17
CA SER A 175 -16.85 -1.03 6.32
C SER A 175 -15.79 0.06 6.29
N ALA A 176 -16.19 1.28 5.90
CA ALA A 176 -15.35 2.47 5.99
C ALA A 176 -14.92 2.80 7.44
N ASN A 177 -15.67 2.31 8.44
CA ASN A 177 -15.37 2.53 9.85
C ASN A 177 -14.04 1.90 10.28
N LEU A 178 -13.56 0.88 9.54
CA LEU A 178 -12.24 0.28 9.80
C LEU A 178 -11.13 1.34 9.64
N SER A 179 -11.21 2.16 8.59
CA SER A 179 -10.31 3.29 8.36
C SER A 179 -10.59 4.47 9.29
N GLU A 180 -11.86 4.76 9.58
CA GLU A 180 -12.22 5.83 10.52
C GLU A 180 -11.65 5.57 11.93
N PHE A 181 -11.63 4.31 12.37
CA PHE A 181 -11.03 3.92 13.65
C PHE A 181 -9.54 4.24 13.69
N VAL A 182 -8.80 4.03 12.58
CA VAL A 182 -7.38 4.38 12.45
C VAL A 182 -7.17 5.89 12.68
N PHE A 183 -7.98 6.73 12.04
CA PHE A 183 -7.89 8.19 12.21
C PHE A 183 -8.27 8.64 13.62
N ALA A 184 -9.35 8.08 14.19
CA ALA A 184 -9.76 8.38 15.55
C ALA A 184 -8.70 8.00 16.57
N ALA A 185 -8.06 6.84 16.40
CA ALA A 185 -6.93 6.39 17.21
C ALA A 185 -5.74 7.34 17.08
N GLY A 186 -5.40 7.77 15.86
CA GLY A 186 -4.32 8.73 15.61
C GLY A 186 -4.52 10.04 16.34
N VAL A 187 -5.72 10.62 16.27
CA VAL A 187 -6.04 11.85 17.00
C VAL A 187 -5.97 11.62 18.51
N ARG A 188 -6.54 10.51 19.01
CA ARG A 188 -6.52 10.21 20.44
C ARG A 188 -5.09 10.01 20.98
N LEU A 189 -4.22 9.37 20.21
CA LEU A 189 -2.79 9.24 20.50
C LEU A 189 -2.12 10.61 20.59
N MET A 190 -2.37 11.50 19.63
CA MET A 190 -1.82 12.86 19.63
C MET A 190 -2.28 13.68 20.85
N GLU A 191 -3.54 13.56 21.24
CA GLU A 191 -4.10 14.27 22.39
C GLU A 191 -3.54 13.79 23.74
N THR A 192 -3.24 12.49 23.86
CA THR A 192 -2.98 11.85 25.17
C THR A 192 -1.55 11.35 25.37
N ARG A 193 -0.87 10.93 24.31
CA ARG A 193 0.48 10.36 24.33
C ARG A 193 1.49 11.20 23.59
N ARG A 194 1.05 11.98 22.59
CA ARG A 194 1.84 12.88 21.75
C ARG A 194 3.12 12.22 21.21
N PRO A 195 3.01 11.14 20.43
CA PRO A 195 4.18 10.46 19.87
C PRO A 195 4.97 11.40 18.97
N ASP A 196 6.29 11.23 18.93
CA ASP A 196 7.20 11.99 18.05
C ASP A 196 6.98 11.59 16.58
N VAL A 197 6.66 10.31 16.34
CA VAL A 197 6.39 9.79 14.99
C VAL A 197 5.18 8.86 15.02
N MET A 198 4.27 9.05 14.08
CA MET A 198 3.10 8.20 13.92
C MET A 198 2.93 7.77 12.47
N TYR A 199 2.60 6.50 12.25
CA TYR A 199 2.21 5.95 10.96
C TYR A 199 0.78 5.44 11.01
N LEU A 200 -0.06 5.98 10.13
CA LEU A 200 -1.47 5.61 10.00
C LEU A 200 -1.71 5.00 8.62
N SER A 201 -2.21 3.77 8.55
CA SER A 201 -2.51 3.08 7.29
C SER A 201 -3.95 2.61 7.27
N THR A 202 -4.70 3.01 6.25
CA THR A 202 -6.12 2.70 6.08
C THR A 202 -6.34 1.40 5.32
N THR A 203 -7.54 1.19 4.80
CA THR A 203 -7.91 0.12 3.88
C THR A 203 -8.67 0.70 2.70
N ASP A 204 -8.55 0.07 1.56
CA ASP A 204 -9.10 0.41 0.25
C ASP A 204 -10.55 -0.06 0.02
N TYR A 205 -11.27 -0.42 1.08
CA TYR A 205 -12.68 -0.86 0.99
C TYR A 205 -13.57 0.08 0.17
N VAL A 206 -13.42 1.41 0.41
CA VAL A 206 -14.18 2.43 -0.32
C VAL A 206 -13.74 2.51 -1.78
N GLN A 207 -12.44 2.47 -2.03
CA GLN A 207 -11.84 2.62 -3.35
C GLN A 207 -12.17 1.46 -4.29
N HIS A 208 -12.34 0.25 -3.76
CA HIS A 208 -12.81 -0.90 -4.53
C HIS A 208 -14.26 -0.78 -5.00
N LYS A 209 -15.11 -0.06 -4.26
CA LYS A 209 -16.54 0.05 -4.54
C LYS A 209 -16.94 1.36 -5.19
N HIS A 210 -16.22 2.44 -4.94
CA HIS A 210 -16.63 3.79 -5.29
C HIS A 210 -15.53 4.53 -6.02
N ALA A 211 -15.82 4.97 -7.24
CA ALA A 211 -14.93 5.79 -8.04
C ALA A 211 -14.74 7.20 -7.44
N PRO A 212 -13.66 7.92 -7.81
CA PRO A 212 -13.49 9.34 -7.49
C PRO A 212 -14.74 10.16 -7.82
N GLY A 213 -15.07 11.12 -6.97
CA GLY A 213 -16.20 12.04 -7.15
C GLY A 213 -17.59 11.44 -6.90
N THR A 214 -17.70 10.17 -6.48
CA THR A 214 -18.99 9.62 -6.03
C THR A 214 -19.34 10.10 -4.62
N PRO A 215 -20.64 10.21 -4.27
CA PRO A 215 -21.04 10.67 -2.94
C PRO A 215 -20.45 9.84 -1.78
N ALA A 216 -20.30 8.54 -1.97
CA ALA A 216 -19.72 7.65 -0.96
C ALA A 216 -18.22 7.89 -0.79
N ALA A 217 -17.47 8.08 -1.90
CA ALA A 217 -16.07 8.47 -1.84
C ALA A 217 -15.92 9.84 -1.16
N ASP A 218 -16.68 10.84 -1.58
CA ASP A 218 -16.65 12.19 -0.98
C ASP A 218 -16.95 12.17 0.52
N ALA A 219 -17.90 11.33 0.96
CA ALA A 219 -18.20 11.16 2.39
C ALA A 219 -17.01 10.58 3.17
N PHE A 220 -16.31 9.59 2.62
CA PHE A 220 -15.10 9.02 3.21
C PHE A 220 -13.99 10.06 3.32
N TYR A 221 -13.71 10.78 2.24
CA TYR A 221 -12.66 11.79 2.21
C TYR A 221 -12.99 13.01 3.08
N ARG A 222 -14.26 13.39 3.22
CA ARG A 222 -14.71 14.41 4.18
C ARG A 222 -14.48 14.00 5.63
N MET A 223 -14.77 12.74 5.96
CA MET A 223 -14.48 12.18 7.29
C MET A 223 -12.98 12.29 7.57
N MET A 224 -12.13 11.83 6.64
CA MET A 224 -10.67 11.89 6.76
C MET A 224 -10.17 13.33 6.95
N ASP A 225 -10.68 14.29 6.15
CA ASP A 225 -10.28 15.70 6.20
C ASP A 225 -10.47 16.30 7.60
N GLY A 226 -11.59 15.96 8.26
CA GLY A 226 -11.86 16.39 9.63
C GLY A 226 -10.83 15.89 10.65
N TYR A 227 -10.34 14.65 10.50
CA TYR A 227 -9.29 14.12 11.38
C TYR A 227 -7.93 14.72 11.08
N LEU A 228 -7.58 14.93 9.80
CA LEU A 228 -6.35 15.58 9.40
C LEU A 228 -6.28 17.02 9.92
N ALA A 229 -7.37 17.76 9.85
CA ALA A 229 -7.49 19.10 10.43
C ALA A 229 -7.22 19.10 11.94
N ARG A 230 -7.73 18.10 12.67
CA ARG A 230 -7.47 17.96 14.12
C ARG A 230 -6.00 17.65 14.41
N LEU A 231 -5.37 16.77 13.65
CA LEU A 231 -3.94 16.45 13.79
C LEU A 231 -3.07 17.68 13.51
N ASP A 232 -3.39 18.48 12.50
CA ASP A 232 -2.70 19.73 12.18
C ASP A 232 -2.86 20.77 13.32
N ALA A 233 -4.07 20.91 13.84
CA ALA A 233 -4.35 21.81 14.98
C ALA A 233 -3.58 21.39 16.26
N LEU A 234 -3.25 20.09 16.40
CA LEU A 234 -2.39 19.58 17.48
C LEU A 234 -0.90 19.78 17.20
N GLY A 235 -0.54 20.42 16.08
CA GLY A 235 0.82 20.80 15.71
C GLY A 235 1.60 19.71 14.95
N ALA A 236 0.95 18.72 14.38
CA ALA A 236 1.61 17.68 13.62
C ALA A 236 2.10 18.18 12.24
N ILE A 237 3.28 17.73 11.85
CA ILE A 237 3.70 17.70 10.44
C ILE A 237 3.01 16.49 9.82
N ILE A 238 2.12 16.70 8.89
CA ILE A 238 1.34 15.64 8.25
C ILE A 238 1.89 15.41 6.85
N VAL A 239 2.16 14.14 6.52
CA VAL A 239 2.40 13.67 5.16
C VAL A 239 1.28 12.72 4.79
N LEU A 240 0.48 13.08 3.79
CA LEU A 240 -0.51 12.20 3.21
C LEU A 240 0.06 11.60 1.92
N THR A 241 0.08 10.28 1.84
CA THR A 241 0.43 9.53 0.63
C THR A 241 -0.48 8.31 0.47
N ALA A 242 -0.24 7.50 -0.54
CA ALA A 242 -0.91 6.23 -0.73
C ALA A 242 0.11 5.12 -1.05
N ASP A 243 -0.28 3.90 -0.83
CA ASP A 243 0.48 2.72 -1.25
C ASP A 243 0.29 2.43 -2.75
N HIS A 244 -0.88 2.73 -3.32
CA HIS A 244 -1.19 2.62 -4.74
C HIS A 244 -2.45 3.42 -5.10
N GLY A 245 -2.75 3.50 -6.39
CA GLY A 245 -4.02 3.97 -6.92
C GLY A 245 -5.05 2.85 -7.09
N MET A 246 -6.19 3.17 -7.73
CA MET A 246 -7.29 2.23 -7.94
C MET A 246 -8.04 2.57 -9.22
N ASN A 247 -8.14 1.64 -10.17
CA ASN A 247 -8.80 1.87 -11.45
C ASN A 247 -9.95 0.90 -11.72
N ALA A 248 -10.92 1.34 -12.54
CA ALA A 248 -11.93 0.46 -13.09
C ALA A 248 -11.28 -0.55 -14.06
N LYS A 249 -11.67 -1.81 -13.94
CA LYS A 249 -11.16 -2.95 -14.73
C LYS A 249 -12.25 -3.53 -15.60
N THR A 250 -12.90 -2.64 -16.35
CA THR A 250 -14.08 -2.96 -17.17
C THR A 250 -13.95 -2.40 -18.58
N ASP A 251 -14.70 -2.97 -19.50
CA ASP A 251 -14.91 -2.41 -20.83
C ASP A 251 -15.90 -1.22 -20.79
N ALA A 252 -16.15 -0.62 -21.96
CA ALA A 252 -17.09 0.49 -22.09
C ALA A 252 -18.54 0.14 -21.72
N ALA A 253 -18.89 -1.14 -21.68
CA ALA A 253 -20.20 -1.65 -21.27
C ALA A 253 -20.25 -2.01 -19.76
N GLY A 254 -19.17 -1.75 -19.01
CA GLY A 254 -19.06 -2.06 -17.59
C GLY A 254 -18.76 -3.53 -17.28
N ARG A 255 -18.44 -4.36 -18.29
CA ARG A 255 -18.14 -5.77 -18.08
C ARG A 255 -16.67 -5.95 -17.67
N PRO A 256 -16.35 -6.83 -16.69
CA PRO A 256 -14.97 -7.10 -16.28
C PRO A 256 -14.08 -7.53 -17.45
N ARG A 257 -12.89 -6.96 -17.53
CA ARG A 257 -11.84 -7.35 -18.49
C ARG A 257 -10.78 -8.17 -17.78
N VAL A 258 -10.85 -9.49 -17.94
CA VAL A 258 -9.93 -10.44 -17.29
C VAL A 258 -9.19 -11.25 -18.33
N VAL A 259 -7.87 -11.39 -18.17
CA VAL A 259 -7.05 -12.35 -18.95
C VAL A 259 -6.60 -13.47 -18.02
N TYR A 260 -7.05 -14.69 -18.29
CA TYR A 260 -6.75 -15.87 -17.47
C TYR A 260 -5.45 -16.51 -17.94
N LEU A 261 -4.35 -16.18 -17.29
CA LEU A 261 -3.00 -16.57 -17.72
C LEU A 261 -2.72 -18.06 -17.54
N GLN A 262 -3.24 -18.69 -16.47
CA GLN A 262 -3.05 -20.13 -16.24
C GLN A 262 -3.75 -20.95 -17.31
N ASP A 263 -5.02 -20.62 -17.62
CA ASP A 263 -5.79 -21.31 -18.67
C ASP A 263 -5.07 -21.21 -20.03
N PHE A 264 -4.51 -20.03 -20.35
CA PHE A 264 -3.76 -19.82 -21.57
C PHE A 264 -2.48 -20.68 -21.63
N LEU A 265 -1.73 -20.74 -20.52
CA LEU A 265 -0.49 -21.51 -20.46
C LEU A 265 -0.75 -23.01 -20.43
N ASP A 266 -1.77 -23.47 -19.73
CA ASP A 266 -2.15 -24.87 -19.65
C ASP A 266 -2.59 -25.41 -21.02
N ALA A 267 -3.33 -24.61 -21.79
CA ALA A 267 -3.73 -24.97 -23.16
C ALA A 267 -2.54 -25.11 -24.12
N TRP A 268 -1.44 -24.41 -23.87
CA TRP A 268 -0.28 -24.41 -24.72
C TRP A 268 0.85 -25.36 -24.24
N LEU A 269 1.21 -25.26 -22.96
CA LEU A 269 2.34 -26.01 -22.38
C LEU A 269 1.93 -27.36 -21.80
N GLY A 270 0.64 -27.56 -21.56
CA GLY A 270 0.06 -28.68 -20.81
C GLY A 270 -0.28 -28.27 -19.37
N GLU A 271 -1.34 -28.91 -18.85
CA GLU A 271 -1.93 -28.61 -17.54
C GLU A 271 -0.89 -28.69 -16.40
N GLY A 272 -0.82 -27.63 -15.58
CA GLY A 272 0.03 -27.54 -14.41
C GLY A 272 1.53 -27.46 -14.66
N ARG A 273 1.98 -27.35 -15.91
CA ARG A 273 3.41 -27.22 -16.23
C ARG A 273 3.98 -25.86 -15.89
N ALA A 274 3.25 -24.79 -16.12
CA ALA A 274 3.59 -23.45 -15.65
C ALA A 274 2.76 -23.11 -14.40
N ARG A 275 3.25 -22.19 -13.60
CA ARG A 275 2.52 -21.71 -12.41
C ARG A 275 2.39 -20.20 -12.45
N VAL A 276 1.16 -19.72 -12.48
CA VAL A 276 0.83 -18.29 -12.36
C VAL A 276 0.59 -17.96 -10.88
N ILE A 277 1.30 -16.99 -10.36
CA ILE A 277 1.09 -16.42 -9.03
C ILE A 277 0.54 -15.00 -9.18
N LEU A 278 -0.60 -14.77 -8.57
CA LEU A 278 -1.15 -13.43 -8.37
C LEU A 278 -0.71 -12.94 -6.98
N PRO A 279 0.29 -12.05 -6.87
CA PRO A 279 0.84 -11.65 -5.58
C PRO A 279 -0.01 -10.57 -4.90
N ILE A 280 -1.32 -10.71 -4.97
CA ILE A 280 -2.33 -9.81 -4.38
C ILE A 280 -3.24 -10.62 -3.44
N THR A 281 -3.68 -10.00 -2.34
CA THR A 281 -4.81 -10.46 -1.54
C THR A 281 -5.74 -9.30 -1.30
N ASP A 282 -7.01 -9.51 -1.58
CA ASP A 282 -8.03 -8.53 -1.32
C ASP A 282 -9.25 -9.22 -0.68
N PRO A 283 -9.43 -9.06 0.65
CA PRO A 283 -10.52 -9.68 1.35
C PRO A 283 -11.89 -9.11 0.99
N TYR A 284 -11.95 -7.94 0.34
CA TYR A 284 -13.21 -7.28 -0.04
C TYR A 284 -13.81 -7.81 -1.34
N VAL A 285 -13.04 -8.60 -2.08
CA VAL A 285 -13.42 -9.21 -3.35
C VAL A 285 -13.19 -10.72 -3.34
N VAL A 286 -13.55 -11.34 -2.23
CA VAL A 286 -13.34 -12.78 -1.95
C VAL A 286 -13.81 -13.70 -3.08
N HIS A 287 -14.93 -13.38 -3.69
CA HIS A 287 -15.57 -14.18 -4.72
C HIS A 287 -14.79 -14.22 -6.05
N HIS A 288 -13.93 -13.24 -6.35
CA HIS A 288 -13.12 -13.29 -7.58
C HIS A 288 -11.64 -13.63 -7.34
N GLY A 289 -11.25 -13.99 -6.11
CA GLY A 289 -9.92 -14.52 -5.80
C GLY A 289 -8.78 -13.54 -6.09
N ALA A 290 -8.95 -12.27 -5.74
CA ALA A 290 -7.89 -11.26 -5.79
C ALA A 290 -7.32 -11.01 -7.20
N LEU A 291 -8.15 -10.64 -8.16
CA LEU A 291 -7.73 -10.20 -9.48
C LEU A 291 -6.99 -8.86 -9.41
N GLY A 292 -5.81 -8.78 -10.01
CA GLY A 292 -4.98 -7.57 -10.06
C GLY A 292 -4.35 -7.36 -11.43
N SER A 293 -3.58 -6.28 -11.59
CA SER A 293 -2.91 -5.96 -12.85
C SER A 293 -1.46 -6.45 -12.93
N PHE A 294 -1.04 -7.34 -12.02
CA PHE A 294 0.32 -7.88 -11.97
C PHE A 294 0.29 -9.38 -11.68
N ALA A 295 1.10 -10.14 -12.40
CA ALA A 295 1.32 -11.56 -12.14
C ALA A 295 2.79 -11.91 -12.33
N THR A 296 3.23 -13.00 -11.69
CA THR A 296 4.52 -13.63 -11.95
C THR A 296 4.32 -15.10 -12.31
N ILE A 297 5.11 -15.60 -13.26
CA ILE A 297 4.95 -16.94 -13.83
C ILE A 297 6.24 -17.73 -13.64
N TYR A 298 6.12 -18.90 -13.05
CA TYR A 298 7.20 -19.88 -12.91
C TYR A 298 7.06 -20.92 -14.01
N LEU A 299 8.14 -21.17 -14.74
CA LEU A 299 8.19 -22.04 -15.91
C LEU A 299 8.95 -23.33 -15.64
N PRO A 300 8.61 -24.44 -16.32
CA PRO A 300 9.46 -25.63 -16.28
C PRO A 300 10.79 -25.37 -17.00
N ALA A 301 11.85 -26.06 -16.55
CA ALA A 301 13.23 -25.85 -17.02
C ALA A 301 13.44 -26.06 -18.53
N ASP A 302 12.56 -26.82 -19.19
CA ASP A 302 12.60 -27.11 -20.63
C ASP A 302 11.82 -26.08 -21.48
N THR A 303 11.25 -25.06 -20.86
CA THR A 303 10.48 -24.01 -21.55
C THR A 303 11.34 -22.78 -21.79
N ARG A 304 11.37 -22.29 -23.03
CA ARG A 304 12.09 -21.06 -23.37
C ARG A 304 11.28 -19.85 -22.92
N VAL A 305 11.90 -19.04 -22.06
CA VAL A 305 11.26 -17.82 -21.52
C VAL A 305 10.85 -16.85 -22.62
N ASP A 306 11.71 -16.66 -23.64
CA ASP A 306 11.43 -15.77 -24.78
C ASP A 306 10.15 -16.14 -25.54
N ASP A 307 9.91 -17.43 -25.76
CA ASP A 307 8.74 -17.91 -26.48
C ASP A 307 7.45 -17.61 -25.67
N VAL A 308 7.54 -17.68 -24.33
CA VAL A 308 6.42 -17.35 -23.44
C VAL A 308 6.15 -15.83 -23.47
N ILE A 309 7.20 -15.02 -23.37
CA ILE A 309 7.09 -13.56 -23.44
C ILE A 309 6.45 -13.13 -24.76
N GLU A 310 6.94 -13.65 -25.89
CA GLU A 310 6.41 -13.32 -27.22
C GLU A 310 4.91 -13.63 -27.36
N ARG A 311 4.48 -14.79 -26.84
CA ARG A 311 3.07 -15.20 -26.91
C ARG A 311 2.18 -14.38 -25.98
N LEU A 312 2.62 -14.18 -24.73
CA LEU A 312 1.86 -13.40 -23.76
C LEU A 312 1.74 -11.93 -24.16
N ALA A 313 2.80 -11.34 -24.72
CA ALA A 313 2.80 -9.95 -25.18
C ALA A 313 1.80 -9.70 -26.34
N ARG A 314 1.38 -10.74 -27.05
CA ARG A 314 0.34 -10.64 -28.11
C ARG A 314 -1.08 -10.70 -27.57
N LEU A 315 -1.26 -11.05 -26.30
CA LEU A 315 -2.61 -11.08 -25.70
C LEU A 315 -3.14 -9.65 -25.54
N PRO A 316 -4.38 -9.38 -25.91
CA PRO A 316 -5.00 -8.09 -25.65
C PRO A 316 -5.01 -7.75 -24.16
N GLY A 317 -4.67 -6.51 -23.82
CA GLY A 317 -4.69 -6.03 -22.45
C GLY A 317 -3.36 -6.22 -21.69
N MET A 318 -2.27 -6.61 -22.36
CA MET A 318 -0.94 -6.68 -21.78
C MET A 318 -0.17 -5.37 -22.02
N GLU A 319 0.28 -4.71 -20.95
CA GLU A 319 1.09 -3.49 -21.00
C GLU A 319 2.59 -3.82 -20.99
N ALA A 320 3.00 -4.82 -20.21
CA ALA A 320 4.38 -5.30 -20.18
C ALA A 320 4.43 -6.78 -19.88
N VAL A 321 5.30 -7.49 -20.63
CA VAL A 321 5.69 -8.89 -20.37
C VAL A 321 7.20 -8.94 -20.41
N LEU A 322 7.82 -9.24 -19.27
CA LEU A 322 9.26 -9.12 -19.08
C LEU A 322 9.83 -10.42 -18.51
N ASP A 323 11.07 -10.73 -18.86
CA ASP A 323 11.83 -11.75 -18.13
C ASP A 323 12.11 -11.29 -16.69
N ARG A 324 12.50 -12.26 -15.83
CA ARG A 324 12.82 -11.98 -14.42
C ARG A 324 13.84 -10.87 -14.26
N LYS A 325 14.94 -10.92 -15.01
CA LYS A 325 16.06 -9.98 -14.86
C LYS A 325 15.65 -8.55 -15.20
N GLU A 326 15.02 -8.36 -16.34
CA GLU A 326 14.55 -7.03 -16.77
C GLU A 326 13.42 -6.52 -15.87
N GLY A 327 12.47 -7.39 -15.49
CA GLY A 327 11.39 -7.03 -14.60
C GLY A 327 11.89 -6.64 -13.20
N CYS A 328 12.84 -7.38 -12.63
CA CYS A 328 13.45 -7.03 -11.35
C CYS A 328 14.26 -5.74 -11.42
N ARG A 329 15.00 -5.52 -12.49
CA ARG A 329 15.73 -4.28 -12.72
C ARG A 329 14.78 -3.08 -12.85
N ARG A 330 13.71 -3.22 -13.64
CA ARG A 330 12.76 -2.13 -13.93
C ARG A 330 11.90 -1.78 -12.73
N PHE A 331 11.45 -2.79 -11.98
CA PHE A 331 10.50 -2.66 -10.88
C PHE A 331 11.15 -2.76 -9.50
N GLU A 332 12.48 -2.87 -9.42
CA GLU A 332 13.24 -2.95 -8.18
C GLU A 332 12.75 -4.10 -7.29
N LEU A 333 12.56 -5.30 -7.88
CA LEU A 333 12.08 -6.51 -7.19
C LEU A 333 13.24 -7.43 -6.78
N PRO A 334 13.06 -8.24 -5.71
CA PRO A 334 14.01 -9.28 -5.33
C PRO A 334 13.90 -10.48 -6.28
N GLU A 335 14.99 -10.85 -6.98
CA GLU A 335 14.98 -11.89 -8.02
C GLU A 335 14.56 -13.28 -7.50
N ASP A 336 14.85 -13.57 -6.24
CA ASP A 336 14.53 -14.86 -5.61
C ASP A 336 13.07 -15.01 -5.16
N ARG A 337 12.25 -13.96 -5.35
CA ARG A 337 10.83 -13.94 -4.94
C ARG A 337 9.87 -13.57 -6.06
N VAL A 338 10.31 -13.74 -7.28
CA VAL A 338 9.49 -13.57 -8.49
C VAL A 338 9.74 -14.71 -9.46
N GLY A 339 8.77 -14.97 -10.35
CA GLY A 339 8.87 -16.02 -11.37
C GLY A 339 9.80 -15.66 -12.52
N ASP A 340 9.86 -16.55 -13.50
CA ASP A 340 10.69 -16.40 -14.71
C ASP A 340 10.18 -15.30 -15.64
N VAL A 341 8.83 -15.05 -15.61
CA VAL A 341 8.16 -14.01 -16.38
C VAL A 341 7.32 -13.15 -15.46
N ILE A 342 7.37 -11.84 -15.67
CA ILE A 342 6.55 -10.82 -15.00
C ILE A 342 5.56 -10.27 -16.03
N VAL A 343 4.29 -10.21 -15.67
CA VAL A 343 3.20 -9.69 -16.50
C VAL A 343 2.55 -8.51 -15.83
N VAL A 344 2.37 -7.42 -16.56
CA VAL A 344 1.60 -6.23 -16.15
C VAL A 344 0.53 -5.99 -17.20
N SER A 345 -0.73 -5.87 -16.76
CA SER A 345 -1.84 -5.57 -17.66
C SER A 345 -2.10 -4.07 -17.80
N GLU A 346 -2.77 -3.71 -18.91
CA GLU A 346 -3.23 -2.35 -19.18
C GLU A 346 -4.22 -1.85 -18.11
N ARG A 347 -4.39 -0.52 -18.03
CA ARG A 347 -5.23 0.17 -17.06
C ARG A 347 -6.61 -0.47 -16.83
N ALA A 348 -7.32 -0.85 -17.89
CA ALA A 348 -8.68 -1.37 -17.80
C ALA A 348 -8.77 -2.89 -17.70
N THR A 349 -7.64 -3.58 -17.53
CA THR A 349 -7.56 -5.05 -17.56
C THR A 349 -6.95 -5.58 -16.26
N VAL A 350 -7.43 -6.72 -15.80
CA VAL A 350 -6.78 -7.52 -14.75
C VAL A 350 -6.33 -8.86 -15.31
N VAL A 351 -5.37 -9.47 -14.62
CA VAL A 351 -4.95 -10.86 -14.89
C VAL A 351 -5.48 -11.78 -13.79
N GLY A 352 -5.88 -12.95 -14.19
CA GLY A 352 -6.34 -14.04 -13.32
C GLY A 352 -5.57 -15.33 -13.58
N THR A 353 -5.76 -16.32 -12.71
CA THR A 353 -5.25 -17.67 -12.94
C THR A 353 -6.13 -18.42 -13.93
N SER A 354 -7.28 -18.92 -13.51
CA SER A 354 -8.24 -19.65 -14.37
C SER A 354 -9.66 -19.16 -14.16
N VAL A 355 -10.51 -19.30 -15.15
CA VAL A 355 -11.95 -18.96 -15.04
C VAL A 355 -12.59 -19.65 -13.83
N ALA A 356 -12.23 -20.91 -13.57
CA ALA A 356 -12.80 -21.68 -12.47
C ALA A 356 -12.45 -21.16 -11.07
N ARG A 357 -11.38 -20.36 -10.95
CA ARG A 357 -10.91 -19.81 -9.66
C ARG A 357 -11.39 -18.39 -9.35
N HIS A 358 -12.04 -17.74 -10.31
CA HIS A 358 -12.46 -16.34 -10.18
C HIS A 358 -13.94 -16.20 -10.53
N ASP A 359 -14.80 -16.42 -9.52
CA ASP A 359 -16.24 -16.22 -9.67
C ASP A 359 -16.58 -14.72 -9.65
N LEU A 360 -17.05 -14.20 -10.77
CA LEU A 360 -17.44 -12.80 -10.93
C LEU A 360 -18.95 -12.57 -10.76
N SER A 361 -19.73 -13.62 -10.53
CA SER A 361 -21.20 -13.54 -10.44
C SER A 361 -21.69 -12.74 -9.24
N GLY A 362 -20.86 -12.62 -8.19
CA GLY A 362 -21.16 -11.89 -6.97
C GLY A 362 -20.75 -10.41 -6.97
N LEU A 363 -20.30 -9.86 -8.11
CA LEU A 363 -19.97 -8.43 -8.19
C LEU A 363 -21.21 -7.57 -8.03
N ASP A 364 -21.26 -6.74 -6.99
CA ASP A 364 -22.32 -5.77 -6.70
C ASP A 364 -21.99 -4.34 -7.21
N ALA A 365 -20.76 -4.15 -7.72
CA ALA A 365 -20.27 -2.91 -8.30
C ALA A 365 -19.32 -3.23 -9.48
N PRO A 366 -19.03 -2.27 -10.37
CA PRO A 366 -18.02 -2.46 -11.41
C PRO A 366 -16.66 -2.87 -10.80
N LEU A 367 -16.01 -3.88 -11.41
CA LEU A 367 -14.73 -4.35 -10.94
C LEU A 367 -13.70 -3.20 -10.90
N ARG A 368 -13.13 -2.95 -9.75
CA ARG A 368 -12.02 -2.01 -9.52
C ARG A 368 -10.88 -2.76 -8.88
N SER A 369 -9.66 -2.52 -9.34
CA SER A 369 -8.47 -3.19 -8.83
C SER A 369 -7.21 -2.36 -9.13
N HIS A 370 -6.07 -2.90 -8.72
CA HIS A 370 -4.77 -2.25 -8.77
C HIS A 370 -3.64 -3.26 -9.07
N GLY A 371 -2.39 -2.85 -8.98
CA GLY A 371 -1.22 -3.71 -9.16
C GLY A 371 -0.36 -3.33 -10.36
N GLY A 372 -0.89 -2.54 -11.31
CA GLY A 372 -0.24 -2.17 -12.55
C GLY A 372 0.47 -0.82 -12.51
N LEU A 373 1.03 -0.44 -13.66
CA LEU A 373 1.68 0.86 -13.85
C LEU A 373 0.68 2.02 -13.77
N SER A 374 -0.56 1.79 -14.16
CA SER A 374 -1.64 2.79 -14.11
C SER A 374 -2.03 3.19 -12.68
N GLU A 375 -1.79 2.34 -11.69
CA GLU A 375 -2.03 2.61 -10.27
C GLU A 375 -0.77 3.06 -9.51
N GLN A 376 0.34 3.32 -10.24
CA GLN A 376 1.61 3.70 -9.63
C GLN A 376 1.63 5.16 -9.14
N ARG A 377 0.84 6.04 -9.76
CA ARG A 377 0.80 7.46 -9.38
C ARG A 377 -0.02 7.67 -8.11
N VAL A 378 0.61 8.27 -7.11
CA VAL A 378 0.02 8.50 -5.78
C VAL A 378 0.24 9.93 -5.31
N PRO A 379 -0.66 10.49 -4.47
CA PRO A 379 -0.44 11.81 -3.90
C PRO A 379 0.71 11.79 -2.89
N VAL A 380 1.44 12.91 -2.80
CA VAL A 380 2.38 13.19 -1.71
C VAL A 380 2.14 14.64 -1.27
N VAL A 381 1.34 14.80 -0.23
CA VAL A 381 0.90 16.12 0.25
C VAL A 381 1.39 16.33 1.68
N LEU A 382 2.04 17.48 1.92
CA LEU A 382 2.45 17.92 3.25
C LEU A 382 1.75 19.24 3.62
N ASN A 383 1.33 19.35 4.88
CA ASN A 383 0.80 20.59 5.43
C ASN A 383 1.91 21.63 5.76
N ARG A 384 3.13 21.36 5.36
CA ARG A 384 4.31 22.25 5.49
C ARG A 384 5.03 22.37 4.16
N ARG A 385 5.71 23.49 3.95
CA ARG A 385 6.61 23.67 2.81
C ARG A 385 7.85 22.81 2.96
N THR A 386 8.30 22.24 1.85
CA THR A 386 9.51 21.43 1.80
C THR A 386 10.46 21.88 0.71
N ARG A 387 11.76 21.62 0.92
CA ARG A 387 12.78 21.79 -0.12
C ARG A 387 12.84 20.54 -0.97
N VAL A 388 12.14 20.53 -2.09
CA VAL A 388 12.23 19.48 -3.10
C VAL A 388 12.92 20.06 -4.34
N THR A 389 13.89 19.33 -4.87
CA THR A 389 14.58 19.73 -6.11
C THR A 389 13.58 19.68 -7.26
N PRO A 390 13.40 20.75 -8.04
CA PRO A 390 12.53 20.74 -9.22
C PRO A 390 12.92 19.61 -10.18
N GLY A 391 11.92 18.82 -10.62
CA GLY A 391 12.13 17.68 -11.53
C GLY A 391 12.69 16.41 -10.87
N ALA A 392 12.95 16.40 -9.57
CA ALA A 392 13.30 15.17 -8.87
C ALA A 392 12.12 14.18 -8.90
N ARG A 393 12.42 12.91 -9.17
CA ARG A 393 11.44 11.83 -9.00
C ARG A 393 11.10 11.66 -7.53
N VAL A 394 9.83 11.81 -7.19
CA VAL A 394 9.32 11.60 -5.83
C VAL A 394 8.68 10.21 -5.76
N ARG A 395 8.94 9.50 -4.68
CA ARG A 395 8.38 8.18 -4.39
C ARG A 395 7.52 8.26 -3.12
N ASN A 396 6.50 7.41 -3.00
CA ASN A 396 5.72 7.34 -1.76
C ASN A 396 6.60 7.07 -0.52
N PHE A 397 7.69 6.34 -0.68
CA PHE A 397 8.63 6.04 0.38
C PHE A 397 9.62 7.19 0.71
N ASP A 398 9.49 8.34 0.06
CA ASP A 398 10.16 9.57 0.46
C ASP A 398 9.39 10.32 1.56
N ALA A 399 8.20 9.84 1.96
CA ALA A 399 7.31 10.51 2.91
C ALA A 399 8.01 10.92 4.21
N PHE A 400 8.77 10.02 4.82
CA PHE A 400 9.53 10.32 6.04
C PHE A 400 10.74 11.21 5.78
N ASP A 401 11.44 11.09 4.65
CA ASP A 401 12.53 12.00 4.29
C ASP A 401 12.02 13.43 4.12
N LEU A 402 10.88 13.58 3.45
CA LEU A 402 10.24 14.88 3.28
C LEU A 402 9.87 15.53 4.62
N ALA A 403 9.28 14.75 5.54
CA ALA A 403 8.86 15.26 6.85
C ALA A 403 10.02 15.57 7.79
N LEU A 404 11.03 14.71 7.84
CA LEU A 404 12.11 14.79 8.81
C LEU A 404 13.29 15.66 8.33
N ASN A 405 13.56 15.67 7.01
CA ASN A 405 14.76 16.29 6.47
C ASN A 405 14.49 17.54 5.61
N ARG A 406 13.27 17.69 5.05
CA ARG A 406 13.04 18.69 3.99
C ARG A 406 12.10 19.82 4.38
N VAL A 407 11.40 19.74 5.51
CA VAL A 407 10.52 20.83 5.99
C VAL A 407 11.32 22.11 6.27
N VAL A 408 10.79 23.28 5.82
CA VAL A 408 11.39 24.63 5.95
C VAL A 408 10.64 25.44 6.98
#